data_ad138034a36c71e2245b915489e8f77b
#
_entry.id   ad138034a36c71e2245b915489e8f77b
#
_cell.length_a   1.000
_cell.length_b   1.000
_cell.length_c   1.000
_cell.angle_alpha   90.00
_cell.angle_beta   90.00
_cell.angle_gamma   90.00
#
_symmetry.space_group_name_H-M   'P 1'
#
loop_
_entity.id
_entity.type
_entity.pdbx_description
1 polymer ?
#
loop_
_entity_poly.entity_id
_entity_poly.type
_entity_poly.pdbx_seq_one_letter_code
_entity_poly.pdbx_strand_id
1 'polypeptide(L)'
;MIQKATATIFYSPTARRRYFSLHGAATAEARAKILKKYPVEPYEEDTGAGFDIRFHEPERYEKFLLRLVRIIKRNYRREATK
;
A
#
# COMPACT_ATOMS: atom_id res chain seq x y z
N MET A 1 -35.09 10.10 11.31
CA MET A 1 -34.21 10.72 12.31
C MET A 1 -32.75 10.34 11.99
N ILE A 2 -31.89 11.32 11.94
CA ILE A 2 -30.47 11.09 11.67
C ILE A 2 -29.77 10.70 12.97
N GLN A 3 -29.07 9.59 12.95
CA GLN A 3 -28.32 9.13 14.11
C GLN A 3 -26.82 9.28 13.86
N LYS A 4 -26.10 9.72 14.89
CA LYS A 4 -24.65 9.80 14.85
C LYS A 4 -24.06 8.40 15.03
N ALA A 5 -23.22 7.98 14.09
CA ALA A 5 -22.55 6.69 14.13
C ALA A 5 -21.04 6.89 14.20
N THR A 6 -20.37 5.97 14.93
CA THR A 6 -18.92 5.94 14.97
C THR A 6 -18.41 4.83 14.04
N ALA A 7 -17.32 5.11 13.33
CA ALA A 7 -16.70 4.14 12.44
C ALA A 7 -15.25 3.91 12.84
N THR A 8 -14.80 2.67 12.70
CA THR A 8 -13.38 2.35 12.88
C THR A 8 -12.61 2.82 11.64
N ILE A 9 -11.53 3.55 11.87
CA ILE A 9 -10.70 4.08 10.79
C ILE A 9 -9.30 3.50 10.93
N PHE A 10 -8.76 3.03 9.81
CA PHE A 10 -7.41 2.48 9.73
C PHE A 10 -6.50 3.47 9.04
N TYR A 11 -5.37 3.79 9.65
CA TYR A 11 -4.42 4.76 9.14
C TYR A 11 -3.18 4.08 8.60
N SER A 12 -2.80 4.43 7.36
CA SER A 12 -1.55 3.97 6.76
C SER A 12 -0.50 5.07 6.88
N PRO A 13 0.51 4.92 7.74
CA PRO A 13 1.51 5.96 7.96
C PRO A 13 2.39 6.24 6.73
N THR A 14 2.70 5.22 5.95
CA THR A 14 3.54 5.41 4.77
C THR A 14 2.77 6.09 3.63
N ALA A 15 1.51 5.70 3.41
CA ALA A 15 0.64 6.33 2.42
C ALA A 15 0.04 7.65 2.91
N ARG A 16 0.04 7.91 4.23
CA ARG A 16 -0.51 9.11 4.87
C ARG A 16 -1.99 9.31 4.59
N ARG A 17 -2.74 8.20 4.59
CA ARG A 17 -4.18 8.22 4.33
C ARG A 17 -4.93 7.36 5.33
N ARG A 18 -6.23 7.66 5.46
CA ARG A 18 -7.16 6.91 6.31
C ARG A 18 -8.06 6.04 5.45
N TYR A 19 -8.38 4.86 5.97
CA TYR A 19 -9.21 3.88 5.25
C TYR A 19 -10.25 3.30 6.20
N PHE A 20 -11.39 2.91 5.67
CA PHE A 20 -12.46 2.31 6.46
C PHE A 20 -12.31 0.79 6.63
N SER A 21 -11.37 0.17 5.92
CA SER A 21 -11.11 -1.26 6.04
C SER A 21 -9.63 -1.53 6.29
N LEU A 22 -9.37 -2.60 7.05
CA LEU A 22 -7.99 -3.05 7.27
C LEU A 22 -7.32 -3.44 5.95
N HIS A 23 -8.05 -4.12 5.06
CA HIS A 23 -7.52 -4.52 3.77
C HIS A 23 -7.11 -3.31 2.93
N GLY A 24 -7.95 -2.27 2.89
CA GLY A 24 -7.65 -1.04 2.17
C GLY A 24 -6.40 -0.35 2.70
N ALA A 25 -6.30 -0.22 4.02
CA ALA A 25 -5.13 0.39 4.67
C ALA A 25 -3.86 -0.44 4.44
N ALA A 26 -3.96 -1.78 4.57
CA ALA A 26 -2.81 -2.66 4.37
C ALA A 26 -2.33 -2.64 2.91
N THR A 27 -3.26 -2.61 1.96
CA THR A 27 -2.92 -2.54 0.53
C THR A 27 -2.23 -1.22 0.20
N ALA A 28 -2.73 -0.11 0.71
CA ALA A 28 -2.12 1.21 0.50
C ALA A 28 -0.73 1.29 1.14
N GLU A 29 -0.57 0.75 2.35
CA GLU A 29 0.72 0.71 3.04
C GLU A 29 1.74 -0.12 2.27
N ALA A 30 1.33 -1.30 1.80
CA ALA A 30 2.19 -2.20 1.02
C ALA A 30 2.62 -1.53 -0.29
N ARG A 31 1.67 -0.91 -1.00
CA ARG A 31 1.95 -0.21 -2.25
C ARG A 31 2.94 0.93 -2.04
N ALA A 32 2.73 1.73 -1.00
CA ALA A 32 3.61 2.84 -0.68
C ALA A 32 5.03 2.37 -0.34
N LYS A 33 5.16 1.27 0.40
CA LYS A 33 6.46 0.70 0.74
C LYS A 33 7.20 0.17 -0.48
N ILE A 34 6.49 -0.48 -1.40
CA ILE A 34 7.11 -0.98 -2.65
C ILE A 34 7.62 0.18 -3.48
N LEU A 35 6.81 1.23 -3.65
CA LEU A 35 7.21 2.40 -4.44
C LEU A 35 8.32 3.20 -3.77
N LYS A 36 8.44 3.14 -2.46
CA LYS A 36 9.55 3.75 -1.74
C LYS A 36 10.86 3.00 -2.00
N LYS A 37 10.80 1.67 -2.06
CA LYS A 37 11.97 0.82 -2.36
C LYS A 37 12.35 0.88 -3.85
N TYR A 38 11.35 0.95 -4.73
CA TYR A 38 11.53 1.03 -6.18
C TYR A 38 10.86 2.31 -6.69
N PRO A 39 11.52 3.49 -6.52
CA PRO A 39 10.91 4.76 -6.94
C PRO A 39 10.61 4.77 -8.44
N VAL A 40 9.51 5.44 -8.79
CA VAL A 40 9.14 5.63 -10.18
C VAL A 40 10.12 6.63 -10.80
N GLU A 41 10.75 6.23 -11.90
CA GLU A 41 11.63 7.12 -12.67
C GLU A 41 10.86 7.62 -13.88
N PRO A 42 10.77 8.95 -14.07
CA PRO A 42 10.06 9.50 -15.22
C PRO A 42 10.68 9.05 -16.53
N TYR A 43 9.82 8.81 -17.53
CA TYR A 43 10.29 8.45 -18.86
C TYR A 43 10.95 9.67 -19.53
N GLU A 44 12.15 9.46 -20.04
CA GLU A 44 12.88 10.48 -20.81
C GLU A 44 12.93 10.07 -22.27
N GLU A 45 12.35 10.88 -23.15
CA GLU A 45 12.27 10.57 -24.57
C GLU A 45 13.64 10.46 -25.25
N ASP A 46 14.59 11.29 -24.81
CA ASP A 46 15.93 11.32 -25.41
C ASP A 46 16.75 10.06 -25.16
N THR A 47 16.59 9.47 -24.00
CA THR A 47 17.36 8.30 -23.59
C THR A 47 16.55 7.02 -23.56
N GLY A 48 15.23 7.11 -23.63
CA GLY A 48 14.33 5.97 -23.42
C GLY A 48 14.35 5.44 -22.00
N ALA A 49 14.97 6.20 -21.07
CA ALA A 49 15.06 5.79 -19.68
C ALA A 49 13.77 6.10 -18.94
N GLY A 50 13.40 5.21 -18.04
CA GLY A 50 12.22 5.34 -17.20
C GLY A 50 11.95 4.01 -16.54
N PHE A 51 11.41 4.03 -15.33
CA PHE A 51 11.10 2.80 -14.62
C PHE A 51 9.88 2.98 -13.73
N ASP A 52 8.96 2.04 -13.84
CA ASP A 52 7.85 1.88 -12.91
C ASP A 52 7.60 0.38 -12.76
N ILE A 53 7.83 -0.15 -11.57
CA ILE A 53 7.71 -1.58 -11.31
C ILE A 53 6.31 -2.12 -11.65
N ARG A 54 5.28 -1.28 -11.55
CA ARG A 54 3.90 -1.67 -11.88
C ARG A 54 3.70 -1.97 -13.35
N PHE A 55 4.48 -1.33 -14.21
CA PHE A 55 4.37 -1.49 -15.67
C PHE A 55 5.48 -2.37 -16.23
N HIS A 56 6.70 -2.26 -15.70
CA HIS A 56 7.86 -3.00 -16.22
C HIS A 56 7.93 -4.42 -15.67
N GLU A 57 7.52 -4.61 -14.41
CA GLU A 57 7.54 -5.93 -13.77
C GLU A 57 6.23 -6.17 -13.02
N PRO A 58 5.08 -6.25 -13.71
CA PRO A 58 3.78 -6.35 -13.06
C PRO A 58 3.61 -7.61 -12.20
N GLU A 59 4.15 -8.74 -12.64
CA GLU A 59 4.08 -9.99 -11.88
C GLU A 59 4.85 -9.90 -10.57
N ARG A 60 6.04 -9.31 -10.62
CA ARG A 60 6.88 -9.12 -9.45
C ARG A 60 6.24 -8.15 -8.48
N TYR A 61 5.68 -7.06 -8.99
CA TYR A 61 4.96 -6.08 -8.18
C TYR A 61 3.78 -6.74 -7.46
N GLU A 62 2.99 -7.53 -8.17
CA GLU A 62 1.84 -8.21 -7.59
C GLU A 62 2.24 -9.18 -6.48
N LYS A 63 3.28 -9.98 -6.70
CA LYS A 63 3.79 -10.91 -5.68
C LYS A 63 4.25 -10.18 -4.43
N PHE A 64 4.99 -9.08 -4.60
CA PHE A 64 5.43 -8.27 -3.46
C PHE A 64 4.25 -7.65 -2.72
N LEU A 65 3.28 -7.14 -3.47
CA LEU A 65 2.10 -6.52 -2.89
C LEU A 65 1.31 -7.51 -2.03
N LEU A 66 1.01 -8.69 -2.57
CA LEU A 66 0.28 -9.72 -1.86
C LEU A 66 1.01 -10.18 -0.59
N ARG A 67 2.31 -10.38 -0.69
CA ARG A 67 3.14 -10.77 0.47
C ARG A 67 3.12 -9.70 1.55
N LEU A 68 3.33 -8.45 1.18
CA LEU A 68 3.36 -7.35 2.15
C LEU A 68 2.00 -7.11 2.79
N VAL A 69 0.92 -7.17 2.03
CA VAL A 69 -0.44 -7.06 2.57
C VAL A 69 -0.67 -8.12 3.65
N ARG A 70 -0.28 -9.35 3.38
CA ARG A 70 -0.42 -10.45 4.34
C ARG A 70 0.38 -10.19 5.63
N ILE A 71 1.63 -9.75 5.48
CA ILE A 71 2.51 -9.45 6.61
C ILE A 71 1.95 -8.29 7.44
N ILE A 72 1.51 -7.23 6.78
CA ILE A 72 0.97 -6.03 7.45
C ILE A 72 -0.29 -6.39 8.24
N LYS A 73 -1.20 -7.16 7.64
CA LYS A 73 -2.40 -7.61 8.32
C LYS A 73 -2.08 -8.47 9.54
N ARG A 74 -1.12 -9.38 9.40
CA ARG A 74 -0.67 -10.25 10.51
C ARG A 74 -0.11 -9.41 11.66
N ASN A 75 0.75 -8.47 11.35
CA ASN A 75 1.34 -7.62 12.37
C ASN A 75 0.29 -6.76 13.08
N TYR A 76 -0.66 -6.21 12.34
CA TYR A 76 -1.76 -5.46 12.93
C TYR A 76 -2.56 -6.31 13.91
N ARG A 77 -2.93 -7.53 13.52
CA ARG A 77 -3.70 -8.43 14.37
C ARG A 77 -2.92 -8.83 15.62
N ARG A 78 -1.62 -9.05 15.47
CA ARG A 78 -0.75 -9.39 16.61
C ARG A 78 -0.68 -8.23 17.60
N GLU A 79 -0.52 -7.02 17.14
CA GLU A 79 -0.47 -5.84 18.00
C GLU A 79 -1.82 -5.57 18.67
N ALA A 80 -2.92 -5.81 17.97
CA ALA A 80 -4.26 -5.60 18.50
C ALA A 80 -4.63 -6.58 19.61
N THR A 81 -3.98 -7.75 19.65
CA THR A 81 -4.27 -8.79 20.66
C THR A 81 -3.40 -8.74 21.90
N LYS A 82 -2.48 -7.81 21.96
CA LYS A 82 -1.65 -7.62 23.16
C LYS A 82 -2.42 -7.02 24.31
#